data_dfc937f5cee026307d2484807a61a438
#
_entry.id   dfc937f5cee026307d2484807a61a438
#
_cell.length_a   1.000
_cell.length_b   1.000
_cell.length_c   1.000
_cell.angle_alpha   90.00
_cell.angle_beta   90.00
_cell.angle_gamma   90.00
#
_symmetry.space_group_name_H-M   'P 1'
#
loop_
_entity.id
_entity.type
_entity.pdbx_description
1 polymer ?
#
loop_
_entity_poly.entity_id
_entity_poly.type
_entity_poly.pdbx_seq_one_letter_code
_entity_poly.pdbx_strand_id
1 'polypeptide(L)'
;MSVTLNEMLKTAKTAYATMVLQDLLRQSKLLQLTPFADVSGLRIVGLRWQTLPATGKRKLNAGYTEATGATENVEETLSIYGGDVGIDRIFTKVEALFVDQLTLQTQMLTESVTRSFNNDFINGDHGVDPDGFEGLKKRISNMPARYTVNLESGGVTLDVLASAANENKFIDALHKAKTYIGGEVDMWVCNETAKIGFGQTLRRLALLDTTQDNYERTWEVFAGGKIADVGLKQDLATEIILTTEGTDALGTSIYGVRMGDETGLNGIQLGGTSPEPYDPLGGGEKEAVPAYLRRMDWAIGLKNFSQNFSIVRVAGVKFV
;
A
#
# COMPACT_ATOMS: atom_id res chain seq x y z
N MET A 1 14.46 7.10 -11.34
CA MET A 1 14.27 7.59 -9.95
C MET A 1 12.78 7.52 -9.65
N SER A 2 12.40 6.85 -8.59
CA SER A 2 11.02 6.85 -8.12
C SER A 2 10.72 8.18 -7.42
N VAL A 3 9.59 8.79 -7.77
CA VAL A 3 9.16 10.09 -7.24
C VAL A 3 8.00 9.83 -6.29
N THR A 4 8.01 10.42 -5.11
CA THR A 4 6.85 10.35 -4.20
C THR A 4 5.78 11.34 -4.62
N LEU A 5 4.52 11.09 -4.27
CA LEU A 5 3.42 12.04 -4.50
C LEU A 5 3.70 13.42 -3.84
N ASN A 6 4.44 13.44 -2.74
CA ASN A 6 4.93 14.67 -2.12
C ASN A 6 5.87 15.50 -3.03
N GLU A 7 6.66 14.82 -3.88
CA GLU A 7 7.52 15.52 -4.85
C GLU A 7 6.73 15.95 -6.08
N MET A 8 5.74 15.15 -6.50
CA MET A 8 4.81 15.56 -7.56
C MET A 8 4.02 16.81 -7.17
N LEU A 9 3.64 16.95 -5.91
CA LEU A 9 2.99 18.15 -5.39
C LEU A 9 3.82 19.42 -5.60
N LYS A 10 5.15 19.35 -5.48
CA LYS A 10 6.06 20.50 -5.69
C LYS A 10 6.12 20.93 -7.16
N THR A 11 5.79 20.02 -8.09
CA THR A 11 5.82 20.26 -9.54
C THR A 11 4.45 20.49 -10.15
N ALA A 12 3.37 20.43 -9.35
CA ALA A 12 2.00 20.66 -9.81
C ALA A 12 1.84 22.07 -10.42
N LYS A 13 1.34 22.10 -11.65
CA LYS A 13 1.27 23.34 -12.45
C LYS A 13 0.04 24.20 -12.18
N THR A 14 -1.00 23.63 -11.56
CA THR A 14 -2.27 24.32 -11.30
C THR A 14 -2.62 24.28 -9.81
N ALA A 15 -3.31 25.30 -9.31
CA ALA A 15 -3.79 25.33 -7.92
C ALA A 15 -4.76 24.18 -7.63
N TYR A 16 -5.53 23.76 -8.64
CA TYR A 16 -6.48 22.65 -8.54
C TYR A 16 -5.79 21.30 -8.39
N ALA A 17 -4.75 21.02 -9.20
CA ALA A 17 -3.90 19.84 -9.08
C ALA A 17 -3.25 19.75 -7.70
N THR A 18 -2.76 20.88 -7.21
CA THR A 18 -2.19 20.99 -5.87
C THR A 18 -3.19 20.60 -4.78
N MET A 19 -4.43 21.07 -4.89
CA MET A 19 -5.50 20.78 -3.93
C MET A 19 -5.86 19.28 -3.92
N VAL A 20 -6.04 18.68 -5.09
CA VAL A 20 -6.37 17.25 -5.22
C VAL A 20 -5.24 16.35 -4.70
N LEU A 21 -4.00 16.65 -5.07
CA LEU A 21 -2.83 15.93 -4.55
C LEU A 21 -2.68 16.08 -3.03
N GLN A 22 -2.98 17.25 -2.47
CA GLN A 22 -2.98 17.46 -1.03
C GLN A 22 -4.06 16.63 -0.34
N ASP A 23 -5.25 16.54 -0.91
CA ASP A 23 -6.34 15.72 -0.37
C ASP A 23 -5.99 14.22 -0.41
N LEU A 24 -5.45 13.71 -1.52
CA LEU A 24 -4.95 12.33 -1.63
C LEU A 24 -3.92 12.00 -0.55
N LEU A 25 -2.92 12.85 -0.39
CA LEU A 25 -1.86 12.69 0.61
C LEU A 25 -2.37 12.82 2.04
N ARG A 26 -3.40 13.62 2.27
CA ARG A 26 -3.99 13.79 3.60
C ARG A 26 -4.81 12.59 4.01
N GLN A 27 -5.49 11.95 3.05
CA GLN A 27 -6.40 10.83 3.29
C GLN A 27 -5.68 9.48 3.35
N SER A 28 -4.60 9.29 2.59
CA SER A 28 -3.87 8.02 2.54
C SER A 28 -2.41 8.16 3.00
N LYS A 29 -2.11 7.55 4.13
CA LYS A 29 -0.74 7.40 4.62
C LYS A 29 0.07 6.44 3.75
N LEU A 30 -0.58 5.46 3.11
CA LEU A 30 0.06 4.55 2.17
C LEU A 30 0.58 5.28 0.94
N LEU A 31 -0.27 6.09 0.30
CA LEU A 31 0.13 6.90 -0.86
C LEU A 31 1.24 7.90 -0.53
N GLN A 32 1.25 8.44 0.70
CA GLN A 32 2.28 9.35 1.15
C GLN A 32 3.65 8.68 1.27
N LEU A 33 3.69 7.42 1.71
CA LEU A 33 4.91 6.68 1.96
C LEU A 33 5.37 5.84 0.76
N THR A 34 4.46 5.51 -0.16
CA THR A 34 4.79 4.71 -1.34
C THR A 34 5.50 5.57 -2.40
N PRO A 35 6.73 5.23 -2.78
CA PRO A 35 7.38 5.86 -3.92
C PRO A 35 6.77 5.33 -5.22
N PHE A 36 6.60 6.19 -6.22
CA PHE A 36 6.09 5.83 -7.54
C PHE A 36 7.17 5.99 -8.61
N ALA A 37 7.22 5.04 -9.54
CA ALA A 37 8.04 5.10 -10.74
C ALA A 37 7.15 5.18 -11.99
N ASP A 38 7.50 6.05 -12.92
CA ASP A 38 6.81 6.14 -14.20
C ASP A 38 7.19 4.97 -15.10
N VAL A 39 6.18 4.37 -15.72
CA VAL A 39 6.33 3.29 -16.69
C VAL A 39 5.64 3.66 -18.02
N SER A 40 6.09 3.06 -19.12
CA SER A 40 5.59 3.38 -20.47
C SER A 40 4.49 2.44 -20.96
N GLY A 41 4.05 1.47 -20.17
CA GLY A 41 3.04 0.49 -20.55
C GLY A 41 2.20 0.03 -19.38
N LEU A 42 1.03 -0.54 -19.66
CA LEU A 42 0.11 -1.09 -18.64
C LEU A 42 0.60 -2.41 -18.05
N ARG A 43 1.65 -2.99 -18.59
CA ARG A 43 2.26 -4.24 -18.14
C ARG A 43 3.77 -4.09 -18.17
N ILE A 44 4.42 -4.51 -17.10
CA ILE A 44 5.87 -4.54 -17.01
C ILE A 44 6.34 -5.94 -16.63
N VAL A 45 7.50 -6.32 -17.13
CA VAL A 45 8.13 -7.63 -16.88
C VAL A 45 9.49 -7.40 -16.25
N GLY A 46 9.73 -8.06 -15.13
CA GLY A 46 11.02 -8.12 -14.46
C GLY A 46 11.57 -9.53 -14.41
N LEU A 47 12.86 -9.66 -14.19
CA LEU A 47 13.55 -10.94 -14.01
C LEU A 47 13.89 -11.12 -12.53
N ARG A 48 13.57 -12.31 -12.00
CA ARG A 48 13.96 -12.74 -10.66
C ARG A 48 14.70 -14.06 -10.73
N TRP A 49 15.67 -14.28 -9.89
CA TRP A 49 16.35 -15.58 -9.80
C TRP A 49 15.43 -16.58 -9.12
N GLN A 50 15.19 -17.68 -9.78
CA GLN A 50 14.44 -18.79 -9.22
C GLN A 50 15.35 -19.74 -8.45
N THR A 51 16.48 -20.11 -9.05
CA THR A 51 17.48 -20.95 -8.41
C THR A 51 18.90 -20.46 -8.73
N LEU A 52 19.77 -20.55 -7.75
CA LEU A 52 21.18 -20.28 -7.95
C LEU A 52 21.89 -21.53 -8.51
N PRO A 53 22.96 -21.35 -9.33
CA PRO A 53 23.76 -22.48 -9.78
C PRO A 53 24.40 -23.18 -8.59
N ALA A 54 24.45 -24.50 -8.63
CA ALA A 54 25.10 -25.28 -7.58
C ALA A 54 26.61 -24.99 -7.58
N THR A 55 27.16 -24.74 -6.40
CA THR A 55 28.60 -24.54 -6.21
C THR A 55 29.16 -25.67 -5.39
N GLY A 56 30.38 -26.11 -5.70
CA GLY A 56 31.05 -27.20 -5.00
C GLY A 56 32.53 -26.90 -4.74
N LYS A 57 33.12 -27.65 -3.81
CA LYS A 57 34.55 -27.65 -3.56
C LYS A 57 35.20 -28.71 -4.45
N ARG A 58 36.29 -28.37 -5.14
CA ARG A 58 37.08 -29.34 -5.92
C ARG A 58 38.35 -29.77 -5.16
N LYS A 59 38.78 -30.96 -5.44
CA LYS A 59 40.13 -31.39 -5.04
C LYS A 59 41.19 -30.78 -5.95
N LEU A 60 42.43 -30.77 -5.52
CA LEU A 60 43.55 -30.36 -6.35
C LEU A 60 43.60 -31.22 -7.62
N ASN A 61 43.77 -30.59 -8.80
CA ASN A 61 43.78 -31.21 -10.13
C ASN A 61 42.46 -31.86 -10.59
N ALA A 62 41.33 -31.62 -9.91
CA ALA A 62 39.99 -32.02 -10.35
C ALA A 62 39.23 -30.83 -11.00
N GLY A 63 38.25 -31.11 -11.85
CA GLY A 63 37.35 -30.12 -12.43
C GLY A 63 36.21 -29.75 -11.50
N TYR A 64 35.47 -28.65 -11.81
CA TYR A 64 34.18 -28.36 -11.23
C TYR A 64 33.06 -29.05 -12.03
N THR A 65 31.99 -29.40 -11.37
CA THR A 65 30.76 -29.83 -12.06
C THR A 65 30.03 -28.59 -12.56
N GLU A 66 29.66 -28.61 -13.84
CA GLU A 66 28.88 -27.51 -14.43
C GLU A 66 27.47 -27.48 -13.82
N ALA A 67 27.01 -26.29 -13.50
CA ALA A 67 25.66 -26.06 -13.02
C ALA A 67 25.15 -24.70 -13.52
N THR A 68 23.87 -24.65 -13.86
CA THR A 68 23.19 -23.43 -14.31
C THR A 68 22.12 -23.03 -13.32
N GLY A 69 21.96 -21.74 -13.10
CA GLY A 69 20.82 -21.18 -12.36
C GLY A 69 19.61 -21.03 -13.27
N ALA A 70 18.43 -20.88 -12.67
CA ALA A 70 17.19 -20.57 -13.37
C ALA A 70 16.70 -19.18 -12.99
N THR A 71 16.11 -18.47 -13.96
CA THR A 71 15.45 -17.18 -13.79
C THR A 71 13.94 -17.34 -14.01
N GLU A 72 13.15 -16.52 -13.34
CA GLU A 72 11.70 -16.43 -13.46
C GLU A 72 11.32 -15.05 -13.97
N ASN A 73 10.40 -14.99 -14.91
CA ASN A 73 9.78 -13.74 -15.33
C ASN A 73 8.65 -13.40 -14.35
N VAL A 74 8.72 -12.20 -13.76
CA VAL A 74 7.66 -11.65 -12.92
C VAL A 74 6.96 -10.56 -13.72
N GLU A 75 5.66 -10.73 -13.90
CA GLU A 75 4.84 -9.75 -14.61
C GLU A 75 3.99 -8.98 -13.62
N GLU A 76 3.96 -7.66 -13.78
CA GLU A 76 3.13 -6.77 -12.98
C GLU A 76 2.26 -5.93 -13.91
N THR A 77 1.00 -5.76 -13.50
CA THR A 77 -0.01 -5.01 -14.26
C THR A 77 -0.40 -3.74 -13.54
N LEU A 78 -0.79 -2.72 -14.30
CA LEU A 78 -1.39 -1.50 -13.78
C LEU A 78 -2.91 -1.62 -13.88
N SER A 79 -3.58 -1.12 -12.84
CA SER A 79 -5.03 -0.96 -12.80
C SER A 79 -5.39 0.49 -13.07
N ILE A 80 -6.48 0.72 -13.79
CA ILE A 80 -6.97 2.07 -14.07
C ILE A 80 -8.03 2.42 -13.03
N TYR A 81 -7.68 3.33 -12.13
CA TYR A 81 -8.60 3.86 -11.13
C TYR A 81 -9.20 5.16 -11.61
N GLY A 82 -10.51 5.31 -11.45
CA GLY A 82 -11.16 6.53 -11.85
C GLY A 82 -12.67 6.45 -11.74
N GLY A 83 -13.31 7.45 -12.33
CA GLY A 83 -14.76 7.51 -12.39
C GLY A 83 -15.24 8.82 -12.99
N ASP A 84 -16.52 8.83 -13.31
CA ASP A 84 -17.22 9.97 -13.86
C ASP A 84 -18.21 10.54 -12.83
N VAL A 85 -18.12 11.84 -12.60
CA VAL A 85 -19.09 12.58 -11.81
C VAL A 85 -19.85 13.55 -12.72
N GLY A 86 -21.18 13.36 -12.79
CA GLY A 86 -22.06 14.22 -13.55
C GLY A 86 -22.92 15.09 -12.64
N ILE A 87 -22.99 16.39 -12.90
CA ILE A 87 -23.79 17.35 -12.13
C ILE A 87 -24.67 18.13 -13.07
N ASP A 88 -25.99 18.16 -12.76
CA ASP A 88 -26.95 18.92 -13.55
C ASP A 88 -26.60 20.41 -13.53
N ARG A 89 -26.75 21.05 -14.72
CA ARG A 89 -26.48 22.48 -14.92
C ARG A 89 -27.26 23.38 -13.96
N ILE A 90 -28.44 22.97 -13.50
CA ILE A 90 -29.26 23.77 -12.58
C ILE A 90 -28.52 23.97 -11.26
N PHE A 91 -27.84 22.94 -10.73
CA PHE A 91 -27.12 23.04 -9.46
C PHE A 91 -25.96 24.03 -9.49
N THR A 92 -25.38 24.32 -10.66
CA THR A 92 -24.31 25.32 -10.79
C THR A 92 -24.84 26.76 -10.80
N LYS A 93 -26.16 26.95 -10.95
CA LYS A 93 -26.83 28.28 -11.00
C LYS A 93 -27.57 28.64 -9.72
N VAL A 94 -27.68 27.71 -8.76
CA VAL A 94 -28.36 27.93 -7.48
C VAL A 94 -27.40 28.64 -6.52
N GLU A 95 -27.51 29.96 -6.42
CA GLU A 95 -26.67 30.80 -5.54
C GLU A 95 -26.88 30.51 -4.03
N ALA A 96 -27.95 29.82 -3.67
CA ALA A 96 -28.25 29.45 -2.28
C ALA A 96 -27.50 28.22 -1.74
N LEU A 97 -26.69 27.56 -2.56
CA LEU A 97 -25.86 26.43 -2.11
C LEU A 97 -24.61 26.94 -1.43
N PHE A 98 -24.42 26.52 -0.17
CA PHE A 98 -23.24 26.89 0.64
C PHE A 98 -21.91 26.34 0.09
N VAL A 99 -21.97 25.30 -0.73
CA VAL A 99 -20.78 24.61 -1.29
C VAL A 99 -20.99 24.39 -2.77
N ASP A 100 -19.95 24.63 -3.57
CA ASP A 100 -19.93 24.23 -4.96
C ASP A 100 -20.03 22.71 -5.06
N GLN A 101 -21.19 22.24 -5.57
CA GLN A 101 -21.48 20.81 -5.70
C GLN A 101 -20.48 20.09 -6.60
N LEU A 102 -19.94 20.76 -7.61
CA LEU A 102 -18.95 20.17 -8.50
C LEU A 102 -17.63 19.90 -7.74
N THR A 103 -17.19 20.84 -6.95
CA THR A 103 -15.99 20.69 -6.11
C THR A 103 -16.18 19.59 -5.07
N LEU A 104 -17.33 19.57 -4.37
CA LEU A 104 -17.63 18.55 -3.38
C LEU A 104 -17.62 17.13 -3.99
N GLN A 105 -18.32 16.94 -5.10
CA GLN A 105 -18.39 15.63 -5.76
C GLN A 105 -17.03 15.18 -6.30
N THR A 106 -16.21 16.12 -6.75
CA THR A 106 -14.83 15.82 -7.17
C THR A 106 -13.95 15.37 -6.01
N GLN A 107 -14.09 16.00 -4.85
CA GLN A 107 -13.40 15.55 -3.63
C GLN A 107 -13.84 14.16 -3.20
N MET A 108 -15.15 13.87 -3.24
CA MET A 108 -15.69 12.54 -2.96
C MET A 108 -15.15 11.48 -3.93
N LEU A 109 -15.04 11.80 -5.22
CA LEU A 109 -14.43 10.90 -6.22
C LEU A 109 -12.96 10.62 -5.87
N THR A 110 -12.20 11.64 -5.53
CA THR A 110 -10.79 11.53 -5.13
C THR A 110 -10.63 10.64 -3.90
N GLU A 111 -11.48 10.82 -2.90
CA GLU A 111 -11.49 9.98 -1.70
C GLU A 111 -11.84 8.52 -2.03
N SER A 112 -12.82 8.31 -2.89
CA SER A 112 -13.24 6.97 -3.34
C SER A 112 -12.10 6.22 -4.05
N VAL A 113 -11.39 6.87 -4.96
CA VAL A 113 -10.23 6.30 -5.66
C VAL A 113 -9.11 5.97 -4.67
N THR A 114 -8.85 6.85 -3.70
CA THR A 114 -7.85 6.63 -2.66
C THR A 114 -8.16 5.38 -1.82
N ARG A 115 -9.41 5.23 -1.40
CA ARG A 115 -9.85 4.07 -0.59
C ARG A 115 -9.80 2.77 -1.39
N SER A 116 -10.18 2.81 -2.67
CA SER A 116 -10.03 1.67 -3.58
C SER A 116 -8.58 1.23 -3.70
N PHE A 117 -7.68 2.17 -3.96
CA PHE A 117 -6.25 1.86 -4.01
C PHE A 117 -5.73 1.29 -2.69
N ASN A 118 -6.08 1.87 -1.55
CA ASN A 118 -5.67 1.35 -0.24
C ASN A 118 -6.18 -0.08 -0.01
N ASN A 119 -7.41 -0.37 -0.42
CA ASN A 119 -7.97 -1.72 -0.33
C ASN A 119 -7.17 -2.70 -1.21
N ASP A 120 -6.92 -2.34 -2.46
CA ASP A 120 -6.25 -3.24 -3.41
C ASP A 120 -4.75 -3.36 -3.13
N PHE A 121 -4.14 -2.34 -2.52
CA PHE A 121 -2.78 -2.43 -1.99
C PHE A 121 -2.63 -3.60 -1.00
N ILE A 122 -3.65 -3.84 -0.17
CA ILE A 122 -3.64 -4.94 0.81
C ILE A 122 -4.30 -6.20 0.24
N ASN A 123 -5.54 -6.08 -0.27
CA ASN A 123 -6.41 -7.22 -0.58
C ASN A 123 -6.51 -7.53 -2.08
N GLY A 124 -5.88 -6.75 -2.96
CA GLY A 124 -5.94 -6.97 -4.40
C GLY A 124 -5.55 -8.39 -4.79
N ASP A 125 -6.30 -8.99 -5.70
CA ASP A 125 -6.07 -10.33 -6.24
C ASP A 125 -6.45 -10.36 -7.72
N HIS A 126 -5.46 -10.38 -8.60
CA HIS A 126 -5.65 -10.46 -10.05
C HIS A 126 -6.43 -11.72 -10.49
N GLY A 127 -6.41 -12.78 -9.69
CA GLY A 127 -7.20 -13.98 -9.94
C GLY A 127 -8.69 -13.81 -9.67
N VAL A 128 -9.09 -12.80 -8.88
CA VAL A 128 -10.49 -12.46 -8.57
C VAL A 128 -10.95 -11.30 -9.44
N ASP A 129 -10.12 -10.28 -9.56
CA ASP A 129 -10.34 -9.10 -10.40
C ASP A 129 -9.22 -9.01 -11.45
N PRO A 130 -9.48 -9.41 -12.71
CA PRO A 130 -8.49 -9.38 -13.78
C PRO A 130 -7.98 -7.97 -14.14
N ASP A 131 -8.74 -6.94 -13.83
CA ASP A 131 -8.36 -5.54 -14.05
C ASP A 131 -7.58 -4.96 -12.85
N GLY A 132 -7.50 -5.72 -11.75
CA GLY A 132 -6.76 -5.39 -10.54
C GLY A 132 -5.29 -5.79 -10.58
N PHE A 133 -4.51 -5.29 -9.64
CA PHE A 133 -3.13 -5.73 -9.38
C PHE A 133 -3.05 -6.59 -8.10
N GLU A 134 -1.95 -7.34 -7.93
CA GLU A 134 -1.75 -8.15 -6.72
C GLU A 134 -1.37 -7.28 -5.51
N GLY A 135 -2.18 -7.36 -4.45
CA GLY A 135 -1.93 -6.71 -3.16
C GLY A 135 -1.01 -7.52 -2.24
N LEU A 136 -0.69 -6.96 -1.07
CA LEU A 136 0.24 -7.57 -0.12
C LEU A 136 -0.20 -8.96 0.33
N LYS A 137 -1.50 -9.14 0.61
CA LYS A 137 -2.06 -10.40 1.11
C LYS A 137 -1.86 -11.54 0.09
N LYS A 138 -2.13 -11.28 -1.19
CA LYS A 138 -1.94 -12.24 -2.28
C LYS A 138 -0.46 -12.55 -2.51
N ARG A 139 0.39 -11.52 -2.55
CA ARG A 139 1.84 -11.69 -2.72
C ARG A 139 2.44 -12.57 -1.63
N ILE A 140 2.08 -12.33 -0.36
CA ILE A 140 2.56 -13.13 0.77
C ILE A 140 2.07 -14.57 0.70
N SER A 141 0.86 -14.84 0.21
CA SER A 141 0.36 -16.20 0.06
C SER A 141 1.18 -17.04 -0.95
N ASN A 142 1.81 -16.37 -1.91
CA ASN A 142 2.69 -16.97 -2.90
C ASN A 142 4.17 -17.06 -2.45
N MET A 143 4.49 -16.51 -1.27
CA MET A 143 5.84 -16.52 -0.71
C MET A 143 6.08 -17.74 0.21
N PRO A 144 7.36 -18.10 0.49
CA PRO A 144 7.67 -19.10 1.50
C PRO A 144 7.07 -18.76 2.87
N ALA A 145 6.61 -19.77 3.61
CA ALA A 145 5.92 -19.61 4.89
C ALA A 145 6.70 -18.78 5.94
N ARG A 146 8.03 -18.69 5.83
CA ARG A 146 8.85 -17.88 6.72
C ARG A 146 8.48 -16.38 6.74
N TYR A 147 7.90 -15.87 5.65
CA TYR A 147 7.47 -14.46 5.54
C TYR A 147 6.14 -14.17 6.23
N THR A 148 5.48 -15.20 6.77
CA THR A 148 4.32 -15.06 7.66
C THR A 148 4.72 -15.51 9.06
N VAL A 149 4.85 -14.56 9.98
CA VAL A 149 5.09 -14.83 11.40
C VAL A 149 3.73 -14.94 12.08
N ASN A 150 3.27 -16.16 12.35
CA ASN A 150 1.99 -16.40 13.00
C ASN A 150 2.18 -16.48 14.53
N LEU A 151 1.42 -15.70 15.28
CA LEU A 151 1.41 -15.67 16.74
C LEU A 151 0.23 -16.44 17.35
N GLU A 152 -0.63 -17.05 16.52
CA GLU A 152 -1.65 -17.97 17.03
C GLU A 152 -1.00 -19.19 17.68
N SER A 153 -1.55 -19.59 18.80
CA SER A 153 -1.16 -20.82 19.50
C SER A 153 -2.39 -21.66 19.78
N GLY A 154 -2.43 -22.88 19.22
CA GLY A 154 -3.59 -23.78 19.38
C GLY A 154 -4.88 -23.21 18.79
N GLY A 155 -4.81 -22.39 17.74
CA GLY A 155 -5.98 -21.75 17.12
C GLY A 155 -6.52 -20.53 17.87
N VAL A 156 -5.77 -19.99 18.83
CA VAL A 156 -6.14 -18.80 19.60
C VAL A 156 -5.19 -17.67 19.27
N THR A 157 -5.73 -16.50 18.92
CA THR A 157 -4.97 -15.27 18.67
C THR A 157 -4.28 -14.77 19.93
N LEU A 158 -3.08 -14.21 19.76
CA LEU A 158 -2.33 -13.60 20.85
C LEU A 158 -2.94 -12.26 21.23
N ASP A 159 -3.48 -12.17 22.45
CA ASP A 159 -3.85 -10.88 23.04
C ASP A 159 -2.59 -10.18 23.54
N VAL A 160 -2.16 -9.16 22.79
CA VAL A 160 -0.89 -8.47 23.04
C VAL A 160 -0.93 -7.72 24.36
N LEU A 161 -2.02 -7.05 24.67
CA LEU A 161 -2.15 -6.18 25.85
C LEU A 161 -2.45 -6.93 27.16
N ALA A 162 -2.75 -8.24 27.09
CA ALA A 162 -3.11 -9.05 28.26
C ALA A 162 -1.97 -9.25 29.26
N SER A 163 -0.71 -9.24 28.81
CA SER A 163 0.44 -9.41 29.70
C SER A 163 1.74 -8.89 29.08
N ALA A 164 2.70 -8.51 29.92
CA ALA A 164 4.04 -8.11 29.48
C ALA A 164 4.77 -9.23 28.70
N ALA A 165 4.49 -10.50 28.99
CA ALA A 165 5.04 -11.63 28.25
C ALA A 165 4.51 -11.67 26.81
N ASN A 166 3.24 -11.31 26.58
CA ASN A 166 2.65 -11.24 25.27
C ASN A 166 3.14 -10.01 24.48
N GLU A 167 3.31 -8.88 25.16
CA GLU A 167 3.93 -7.68 24.56
C GLU A 167 5.33 -8.00 24.04
N ASN A 168 6.15 -8.69 24.84
CA ASN A 168 7.50 -9.12 24.43
C ASN A 168 7.45 -10.10 23.25
N LYS A 169 6.55 -11.10 23.25
CA LYS A 169 6.39 -12.01 22.10
C LYS A 169 6.02 -11.28 20.82
N PHE A 170 5.18 -10.27 20.92
CA PHE A 170 4.80 -9.43 19.78
C PHE A 170 5.99 -8.65 19.24
N ILE A 171 6.78 -8.00 20.09
CA ILE A 171 7.99 -7.28 19.69
C ILE A 171 9.04 -8.23 19.07
N ASP A 172 9.24 -9.41 19.66
CA ASP A 172 10.13 -10.44 19.12
C ASP A 172 9.68 -10.89 17.71
N ALA A 173 8.36 -11.04 17.51
CA ALA A 173 7.79 -11.36 16.19
C ALA A 173 8.05 -10.28 15.15
N LEU A 174 7.95 -9.00 15.54
CA LEU A 174 8.26 -7.87 14.66
C LEU A 174 9.76 -7.81 14.31
N HIS A 175 10.64 -8.04 15.28
CA HIS A 175 12.09 -8.13 15.02
C HIS A 175 12.44 -9.32 14.12
N LYS A 176 11.79 -10.47 14.33
CA LYS A 176 11.93 -11.64 13.45
C LYS A 176 11.44 -11.33 12.03
N ALA A 177 10.29 -10.68 11.91
CA ALA A 177 9.74 -10.24 10.64
C ALA A 177 10.71 -9.30 9.89
N LYS A 178 11.24 -8.28 10.59
CA LYS A 178 12.25 -7.36 10.06
C LYS A 178 13.48 -8.10 9.55
N THR A 179 13.98 -9.09 10.29
CA THR A 179 15.16 -9.88 9.87
C THR A 179 14.90 -10.67 8.60
N TYR A 180 13.68 -11.18 8.38
CA TYR A 180 13.33 -11.98 7.21
C TYR A 180 13.33 -11.18 5.90
N ILE A 181 13.07 -9.88 5.94
CA ILE A 181 13.11 -9.00 4.76
C ILE A 181 14.43 -8.25 4.61
N GLY A 182 15.49 -8.71 5.27
CA GLY A 182 16.83 -8.16 5.11
C GLY A 182 17.21 -7.09 6.11
N GLY A 183 16.47 -6.97 7.22
CA GLY A 183 16.81 -6.09 8.35
C GLY A 183 16.36 -4.63 8.22
N GLU A 184 15.66 -4.27 7.15
CA GLU A 184 15.12 -2.92 6.93
C GLU A 184 13.62 -3.00 6.67
N VAL A 185 12.86 -2.17 7.36
CA VAL A 185 11.43 -1.95 7.17
C VAL A 185 11.20 -0.46 7.06
N ASP A 186 10.56 -0.02 6.00
CA ASP A 186 10.24 1.39 5.79
C ASP A 186 8.85 1.74 6.32
N MET A 187 7.94 0.75 6.28
CA MET A 187 6.56 0.96 6.68
C MET A 187 5.96 -0.28 7.35
N TRP A 188 5.32 -0.07 8.50
CA TRP A 188 4.43 -1.04 9.16
C TRP A 188 2.98 -0.64 8.88
N VAL A 189 2.24 -1.52 8.21
CA VAL A 189 0.87 -1.28 7.77
C VAL A 189 -0.08 -2.10 8.64
N CYS A 190 -1.07 -1.46 9.24
CA CYS A 190 -2.03 -2.09 10.13
C CYS A 190 -3.40 -1.41 10.05
N ASN A 191 -4.41 -1.95 10.71
CA ASN A 191 -5.68 -1.27 10.92
C ASN A 191 -5.60 -0.26 12.09
N GLU A 192 -6.62 0.53 12.29
CA GLU A 192 -6.66 1.58 13.32
C GLU A 192 -6.51 1.01 14.73
N THR A 193 -7.27 -0.06 15.05
CA THR A 193 -7.21 -0.73 16.35
C THR A 193 -5.80 -1.27 16.65
N ALA A 194 -5.21 -1.95 15.68
CA ALA A 194 -3.85 -2.47 15.82
C ALA A 194 -2.82 -1.35 15.95
N LYS A 195 -2.98 -0.22 15.27
CA LYS A 195 -2.10 0.93 15.40
C LYS A 195 -2.12 1.50 16.81
N ILE A 196 -3.31 1.68 17.39
CA ILE A 196 -3.46 2.17 18.76
C ILE A 196 -2.77 1.21 19.75
N GLY A 197 -3.04 -0.09 19.66
CA GLY A 197 -2.44 -1.11 20.51
C GLY A 197 -0.92 -1.25 20.32
N PHE A 198 -0.45 -1.14 19.08
CA PHE A 198 0.98 -1.11 18.77
C PHE A 198 1.67 0.07 19.46
N GLY A 199 1.12 1.30 19.29
CA GLY A 199 1.65 2.48 19.97
C GLY A 199 1.60 2.38 21.50
N GLN A 200 0.58 1.74 22.08
CA GLN A 200 0.51 1.47 23.52
C GLN A 200 1.64 0.53 23.97
N THR A 201 1.86 -0.57 23.27
CA THR A 201 2.93 -1.54 23.54
C THR A 201 4.30 -0.87 23.47
N LEU A 202 4.56 -0.08 22.43
CA LEU A 202 5.83 0.64 22.28
C LEU A 202 6.08 1.64 23.42
N ARG A 203 5.05 2.36 23.85
CA ARG A 203 5.15 3.31 24.99
C ARG A 203 5.45 2.59 26.30
N ARG A 204 4.79 1.45 26.58
CA ARG A 204 5.02 0.65 27.79
C ARG A 204 6.45 0.11 27.84
N LEU A 205 7.00 -0.29 26.72
CA LEU A 205 8.34 -0.84 26.60
C LEU A 205 9.43 0.23 26.35
N ALA A 206 9.06 1.52 26.32
CA ALA A 206 9.95 2.64 26.01
C ALA A 206 10.70 2.49 24.66
N LEU A 207 10.04 1.89 23.68
CA LEU A 207 10.55 1.64 22.32
C LEU A 207 9.93 2.56 21.27
N LEU A 208 9.06 3.50 21.67
CA LEU A 208 8.41 4.42 20.77
C LEU A 208 9.38 5.50 20.34
N ASP A 209 9.75 5.49 19.07
CA ASP A 209 10.42 6.58 18.39
C ASP A 209 9.41 7.41 17.58
N THR A 210 9.73 8.68 17.38
CA THR A 210 8.94 9.57 16.55
C THR A 210 9.83 10.30 15.55
N THR A 211 9.34 10.44 14.32
CA THR A 211 10.01 11.24 13.29
C THR A 211 9.04 12.27 12.73
N GLN A 212 9.55 13.41 12.31
CA GLN A 212 8.76 14.42 11.64
C GLN A 212 8.95 14.32 10.13
N ASP A 213 7.86 14.51 9.41
CA ASP A 213 7.86 14.64 7.97
C ASP A 213 8.20 16.10 7.56
N ASN A 214 8.45 16.35 6.27
CA ASN A 214 8.69 17.66 5.68
C ASN A 214 7.55 18.67 5.93
N TYR A 215 6.39 18.21 6.39
CA TYR A 215 5.21 19.00 6.78
C TYR A 215 5.01 19.09 8.30
N GLU A 216 6.05 18.82 9.10
CA GLU A 216 6.00 18.82 10.58
C GLU A 216 5.00 17.82 11.19
N ARG A 217 4.54 16.83 10.42
CA ARG A 217 3.67 15.77 10.93
C ARG A 217 4.51 14.75 11.67
N THR A 218 4.06 14.39 12.87
CA THR A 218 4.72 13.37 13.68
C THR A 218 4.28 11.98 13.28
N TRP A 219 5.23 11.11 12.97
CA TRP A 219 5.03 9.70 12.72
C TRP A 219 5.54 8.89 13.89
N GLU A 220 4.76 7.88 14.30
CA GLU A 220 5.24 6.83 15.18
C GLU A 220 6.12 5.88 14.38
N VAL A 221 7.29 5.54 14.91
CA VAL A 221 8.30 4.73 14.23
C VAL A 221 8.70 3.55 15.11
N PHE A 222 8.82 2.38 14.52
CA PHE A 222 9.38 1.21 15.18
C PHE A 222 10.47 0.59 14.30
N ALA A 223 11.66 0.44 14.86
CA ALA A 223 12.82 -0.18 14.22
C ALA A 223 13.17 0.39 12.84
N GLY A 224 12.92 1.70 12.63
CA GLY A 224 13.14 2.43 11.38
C GLY A 224 11.91 2.56 10.50
N GLY A 225 10.89 1.71 10.66
CA GLY A 225 9.66 1.74 9.87
C GLY A 225 8.58 2.63 10.47
N LYS A 226 7.94 3.44 9.65
CA LYS A 226 6.80 4.28 10.03
C LYS A 226 5.54 3.44 10.18
N ILE A 227 4.76 3.68 11.23
CA ILE A 227 3.51 2.95 11.49
C ILE A 227 2.36 3.69 10.79
N ALA A 228 1.75 3.04 9.82
CA ALA A 228 0.66 3.57 9.01
C ALA A 228 -0.62 2.74 9.18
N ASP A 229 -1.74 3.40 9.37
CA ASP A 229 -3.06 2.80 9.26
C ASP A 229 -3.58 2.91 7.84
N VAL A 230 -4.31 1.88 7.39
CA VAL A 230 -4.84 1.78 6.02
C VAL A 230 -6.20 2.45 5.89
N GLY A 231 -6.91 2.61 7.01
CA GLY A 231 -8.26 3.16 7.06
C GLY A 231 -9.37 2.17 6.66
N LEU A 232 -10.50 2.75 6.22
CA LEU A 232 -11.72 2.03 5.86
C LEU A 232 -11.86 1.89 4.34
N LYS A 233 -12.67 0.91 3.90
CA LYS A 233 -13.07 0.74 2.51
C LYS A 233 -13.96 1.91 2.04
N GLN A 234 -14.38 1.88 0.78
CA GLN A 234 -15.29 2.89 0.19
C GLN A 234 -16.63 3.04 0.91
N ASP A 235 -17.10 1.97 1.58
CA ASP A 235 -18.36 1.97 2.35
C ASP A 235 -18.30 2.79 3.64
N LEU A 236 -17.12 3.34 3.99
CA LEU A 236 -16.84 4.13 5.20
C LEU A 236 -17.12 3.37 6.52
N ALA A 237 -17.31 2.06 6.46
CA ALA A 237 -17.69 1.22 7.59
C ALA A 237 -16.76 0.02 7.78
N THR A 238 -16.35 -0.63 6.69
CA THR A 238 -15.54 -1.86 6.75
C THR A 238 -14.06 -1.54 6.76
N GLU A 239 -13.31 -2.10 7.71
CA GLU A 239 -11.85 -2.00 7.74
C GLU A 239 -11.21 -2.75 6.57
N ILE A 240 -10.13 -2.21 6.00
CA ILE A 240 -9.38 -2.83 4.91
C ILE A 240 -8.62 -4.06 5.42
N ILE A 241 -7.95 -3.94 6.58
CA ILE A 241 -7.37 -5.09 7.30
C ILE A 241 -8.35 -5.45 8.40
N LEU A 242 -8.95 -6.63 8.30
CA LEU A 242 -9.99 -7.07 9.22
C LEU A 242 -9.44 -7.34 10.63
N THR A 243 -10.28 -7.13 11.63
CA THR A 243 -10.06 -7.54 13.03
C THR A 243 -10.63 -8.93 13.32
N THR A 244 -11.12 -9.61 12.30
CA THR A 244 -11.75 -10.94 12.37
C THR A 244 -10.96 -12.00 11.61
N GLU A 245 -9.63 -11.81 11.51
CA GLU A 245 -8.73 -12.79 10.91
C GLU A 245 -8.35 -13.88 11.92
N GLY A 246 -7.81 -14.97 11.41
CA GLY A 246 -7.34 -16.09 12.25
C GLY A 246 -8.39 -17.17 12.49
N THR A 247 -7.99 -18.21 13.20
CA THR A 247 -8.82 -19.42 13.44
C THR A 247 -10.00 -19.12 14.36
N ASP A 248 -9.81 -18.23 15.33
CA ASP A 248 -10.85 -17.80 16.29
C ASP A 248 -11.63 -16.57 15.82
N ALA A 249 -11.33 -16.05 14.62
CA ALA A 249 -11.93 -14.85 14.05
C ALA A 249 -11.86 -13.60 14.96
N LEU A 250 -10.82 -13.48 15.77
CA LEU A 250 -10.57 -12.37 16.69
C LEU A 250 -9.26 -11.65 16.41
N GLY A 251 -8.50 -12.13 15.41
CA GLY A 251 -7.17 -11.63 15.09
C GLY A 251 -7.15 -10.58 14.00
N THR A 252 -6.04 -9.89 13.91
CA THR A 252 -5.67 -9.01 12.81
C THR A 252 -4.25 -9.29 12.35
N SER A 253 -3.83 -8.61 11.28
CA SER A 253 -2.50 -8.75 10.72
C SER A 253 -1.80 -7.39 10.59
N ILE A 254 -0.49 -7.41 10.77
CA ILE A 254 0.39 -6.27 10.54
C ILE A 254 1.34 -6.64 9.41
N TYR A 255 1.49 -5.78 8.43
CA TYR A 255 2.39 -5.99 7.30
C TYR A 255 3.61 -5.09 7.45
N GLY A 256 4.80 -5.67 7.37
CA GLY A 256 6.05 -4.94 7.25
C GLY A 256 6.45 -4.88 5.78
N VAL A 257 6.76 -3.70 5.30
CA VAL A 257 7.10 -3.46 3.89
C VAL A 257 8.42 -2.72 3.81
N ARG A 258 9.30 -3.22 2.94
CA ARG A 258 10.51 -2.53 2.52
C ARG A 258 10.24 -1.91 1.15
N MET A 259 10.42 -0.59 1.06
CA MET A 259 10.23 0.16 -0.17
C MET A 259 11.54 0.25 -0.95
N GLY A 260 11.45 0.34 -2.27
CA GLY A 260 12.62 0.52 -3.13
C GLY A 260 12.36 0.13 -4.57
N ASP A 261 13.04 0.78 -5.50
CA ASP A 261 12.80 0.60 -6.93
C ASP A 261 13.24 -0.78 -7.44
N GLU A 262 14.44 -1.25 -7.02
CA GLU A 262 14.99 -2.54 -7.42
C GLU A 262 15.02 -3.56 -6.28
N THR A 263 15.11 -3.11 -5.05
CA THR A 263 15.33 -3.95 -3.87
C THR A 263 14.13 -4.07 -2.95
N GLY A 264 13.02 -3.44 -3.29
CA GLY A 264 11.83 -3.37 -2.48
C GLY A 264 10.53 -3.44 -3.27
N LEU A 265 9.45 -3.15 -2.57
CA LEU A 265 8.15 -2.86 -3.16
C LEU A 265 8.16 -1.42 -3.65
N ASN A 266 7.63 -1.16 -4.83
CA ASN A 266 7.50 0.17 -5.39
C ASN A 266 6.15 0.33 -6.07
N GLY A 267 5.56 1.53 -5.96
CA GLY A 267 4.43 1.92 -6.77
C GLY A 267 4.87 2.16 -8.21
N ILE A 268 4.01 1.85 -9.15
CA ILE A 268 4.18 2.18 -10.57
C ILE A 268 2.98 2.95 -11.06
N GLN A 269 3.22 3.91 -11.94
CA GLN A 269 2.18 4.65 -12.62
C GLN A 269 2.50 4.79 -14.10
N LEU A 270 1.48 4.91 -14.93
CA LEU A 270 1.66 5.18 -16.35
C LEU A 270 2.16 6.61 -16.52
N GLY A 271 3.30 6.78 -17.18
CA GLY A 271 3.87 8.10 -17.45
C GLY A 271 2.90 9.01 -18.19
N GLY A 272 2.73 10.23 -17.69
CA GLY A 272 1.76 11.20 -18.22
C GLY A 272 0.34 11.07 -17.66
N THR A 273 0.03 10.08 -16.81
CA THR A 273 -1.21 10.05 -16.03
C THR A 273 -0.97 10.69 -14.68
N SER A 274 -1.96 11.44 -14.19
CA SER A 274 -1.95 12.02 -12.84
C SER A 274 -3.32 11.84 -12.22
N PRO A 275 -3.43 11.78 -10.88
CA PRO A 275 -4.71 11.70 -10.20
C PRO A 275 -5.46 13.05 -10.24
N GLU A 276 -5.42 13.74 -11.36
CA GLU A 276 -6.12 15.00 -11.55
C GLU A 276 -7.46 14.78 -12.25
N PRO A 277 -8.57 15.18 -11.61
CA PRO A 277 -9.84 15.24 -12.31
C PRO A 277 -9.80 16.27 -13.43
N TYR A 278 -10.25 15.89 -14.61
CA TYR A 278 -10.31 16.75 -15.79
C TYR A 278 -11.74 16.83 -16.34
N ASP A 279 -11.97 17.82 -17.20
CA ASP A 279 -13.22 17.99 -17.89
C ASP A 279 -13.11 17.39 -19.31
N PRO A 280 -13.72 16.23 -19.57
CA PRO A 280 -13.64 15.60 -20.87
C PRO A 280 -14.45 16.33 -21.96
N LEU A 281 -15.34 17.25 -21.55
CA LEU A 281 -16.21 18.02 -22.48
C LEU A 281 -15.72 19.46 -22.69
N GLY A 282 -14.59 19.87 -22.07
CA GLY A 282 -14.00 21.20 -22.25
C GLY A 282 -14.91 22.36 -21.82
N GLY A 283 -15.71 22.17 -20.78
CA GLY A 283 -16.71 23.13 -20.29
C GLY A 283 -18.10 22.99 -20.95
N GLY A 284 -18.27 22.01 -21.84
CA GLY A 284 -19.55 21.68 -22.47
C GLY A 284 -20.43 20.80 -21.59
N GLU A 285 -21.69 20.64 -22.00
CA GLU A 285 -22.67 19.74 -21.42
C GLU A 285 -22.67 18.39 -22.16
N LYS A 286 -23.13 17.33 -21.51
CA LYS A 286 -23.37 16.03 -22.17
C LYS A 286 -24.44 16.17 -23.24
N GLU A 287 -24.26 15.54 -24.43
CA GLU A 287 -25.22 15.63 -25.53
C GLU A 287 -26.66 15.23 -25.16
N ALA A 288 -26.83 14.24 -24.29
CA ALA A 288 -28.13 13.67 -23.94
C ALA A 288 -28.75 14.24 -22.66
N VAL A 289 -27.97 14.95 -21.84
CA VAL A 289 -28.42 15.43 -20.51
C VAL A 289 -27.72 16.76 -20.21
N PRO A 290 -28.44 17.78 -19.70
CA PRO A 290 -27.86 19.07 -19.37
C PRO A 290 -27.01 18.98 -18.09
N ALA A 291 -25.88 18.28 -18.16
CA ALA A 291 -25.01 18.01 -17.03
C ALA A 291 -23.53 18.24 -17.40
N TYR A 292 -22.79 18.86 -16.50
CA TYR A 292 -21.35 18.95 -16.56
C TYR A 292 -20.71 17.65 -16.08
N LEU A 293 -19.58 17.26 -16.67
CA LEU A 293 -18.87 16.04 -16.34
C LEU A 293 -17.49 16.35 -15.79
N ARG A 294 -17.10 15.65 -14.73
CA ARG A 294 -15.70 15.54 -14.29
C ARG A 294 -15.30 14.08 -14.33
N ARG A 295 -14.11 13.84 -14.86
CA ARG A 295 -13.51 12.50 -14.98
C ARG A 295 -12.16 12.47 -14.30
N MET A 296 -11.85 11.36 -13.68
CA MET A 296 -10.53 11.06 -13.16
C MET A 296 -10.09 9.71 -13.73
N ASP A 297 -8.89 9.64 -14.27
CA ASP A 297 -8.28 8.42 -14.77
C ASP A 297 -6.83 8.37 -14.31
N TRP A 298 -6.52 7.40 -13.46
CA TRP A 298 -5.19 7.20 -12.92
C TRP A 298 -4.78 5.74 -13.04
N ALA A 299 -3.79 5.44 -13.89
CA ALA A 299 -3.27 4.09 -14.07
C ALA A 299 -2.10 3.86 -13.12
N ILE A 300 -2.32 3.02 -12.11
CA ILE A 300 -1.35 2.72 -11.05
C ILE A 300 -1.32 1.23 -10.72
N GLY A 301 -0.22 0.79 -10.12
CA GLY A 301 -0.04 -0.57 -9.66
C GLY A 301 1.12 -0.69 -8.68
N LEU A 302 1.47 -1.91 -8.36
CA LEU A 302 2.61 -2.25 -7.51
C LEU A 302 3.58 -3.14 -8.28
N LYS A 303 4.89 -2.94 -8.11
CA LYS A 303 5.91 -3.85 -8.60
C LYS A 303 6.78 -4.38 -7.45
N ASN A 304 7.16 -5.64 -7.55
CA ASN A 304 8.14 -6.26 -6.66
C ASN A 304 9.04 -7.22 -7.45
N PHE A 305 10.12 -6.70 -7.99
CA PHE A 305 11.14 -7.48 -8.71
C PHE A 305 12.32 -7.86 -7.81
N SER A 306 12.23 -7.55 -6.52
CA SER A 306 13.29 -7.87 -5.55
C SER A 306 13.59 -9.36 -5.49
N GLN A 307 14.87 -9.73 -5.45
CA GLN A 307 15.33 -11.09 -5.22
C GLN A 307 15.01 -11.56 -3.79
N ASN A 308 15.13 -10.65 -2.83
CA ASN A 308 14.69 -10.87 -1.46
C ASN A 308 13.29 -10.29 -1.33
N PHE A 309 12.34 -11.11 -0.93
CA PHE A 309 10.98 -10.65 -0.68
C PHE A 309 10.99 -9.46 0.28
N SER A 310 10.30 -8.40 -0.14
CA SER A 310 10.30 -7.10 0.55
C SER A 310 9.08 -6.91 1.44
N ILE A 311 8.30 -7.97 1.64
CA ILE A 311 7.04 -7.94 2.36
C ILE A 311 7.04 -9.06 3.41
N VAL A 312 6.53 -8.76 4.60
CA VAL A 312 6.34 -9.75 5.69
C VAL A 312 5.00 -9.49 6.38
N ARG A 313 4.37 -10.54 6.86
CA ARG A 313 3.12 -10.48 7.62
C ARG A 313 3.33 -11.02 9.03
N VAL A 314 2.88 -10.26 10.03
CA VAL A 314 2.70 -10.74 11.39
C VAL A 314 1.20 -10.92 11.59
N ALA A 315 0.77 -12.16 11.79
CA ALA A 315 -0.64 -12.55 11.88
C ALA A 315 -0.98 -13.11 13.25
N GLY A 316 -2.27 -13.21 13.58
CA GLY A 316 -2.74 -13.84 14.81
C GLY A 316 -2.53 -12.97 16.05
N VAL A 317 -2.67 -11.66 15.91
CA VAL A 317 -2.58 -10.70 17.02
C VAL A 317 -3.93 -10.01 17.23
N LYS A 318 -4.25 -9.68 18.48
CA LYS A 318 -5.36 -8.79 18.84
C LYS A 318 -4.91 -7.81 19.92
N PHE A 319 -5.57 -6.67 19.96
CA PHE A 319 -5.31 -5.59 20.89
C PHE A 319 -6.65 -5.21 21.56
N VAL A 320 -6.97 -5.92 22.63
CA VAL A 320 -8.23 -5.72 23.38
C VAL A 320 -7.95 -5.36 24.83
#